data_926ca5da23e0e63b6d8bffdcebcf1b8b
#
_entry.id   926ca5da23e0e63b6d8bffdcebcf1b8b
#
_cell.length_a   1.000
_cell.length_b   1.000
_cell.length_c   1.000
_cell.angle_alpha   90.00
_cell.angle_beta   90.00
_cell.angle_gamma   90.00
#
_symmetry.space_group_name_H-M   'P 1'
#
loop_
_entity.id
_entity.type
_entity.pdbx_description
1 polymer ?
#
loop_
_entity_poly.entity_id
_entity_poly.type
_entity_poly.pdbx_seq_one_letter_code
_entity_poly.pdbx_strand_id
1 'polypeptide(L)'
;MKTLKKVLLALAVLIVLLIVGIFIFFNTLKPDYKGTKSLANLQNEVKVYYDNYGIPHIYADDESDALRALGYVHAQDRLWQMELLRRVAKGRIAEVFGADFVKTDKFFLSLGIADQSVVTVSNLRQNDPMMEMAQAYLDGINEFIAQGPTPIEFYLTGIEKEPFTLEDVY
;
A
#
# COMPACT_ATOMS: atom_id res chain seq x y z
N MET A 1 -3.53 -50.94 16.86
CA MET A 1 -4.59 -50.36 15.99
C MET A 1 -5.37 -49.20 16.60
N LYS A 2 -5.88 -49.27 17.88
CA LYS A 2 -6.63 -48.13 18.49
C LYS A 2 -5.78 -46.86 18.69
N THR A 3 -4.54 -46.98 19.11
CA THR A 3 -3.60 -45.85 19.28
C THR A 3 -3.27 -45.19 17.95
N LEU A 4 -3.01 -45.95 16.88
CA LEU A 4 -2.73 -45.40 15.54
C LEU A 4 -3.91 -44.59 15.00
N LYS A 5 -5.16 -45.09 15.20
CA LYS A 5 -6.37 -44.35 14.78
C LYS A 5 -6.52 -43.02 15.55
N LYS A 6 -6.19 -43.00 16.85
CA LYS A 6 -6.23 -41.78 17.66
C LYS A 6 -5.16 -40.77 17.20
N VAL A 7 -3.95 -41.23 16.87
CA VAL A 7 -2.87 -40.38 16.34
C VAL A 7 -3.25 -39.80 14.97
N LEU A 8 -3.79 -40.62 14.08
CA LEU A 8 -4.26 -40.17 12.76
C LEU A 8 -5.41 -39.16 12.88
N LEU A 9 -6.36 -39.39 13.82
CA LEU A 9 -7.42 -38.44 14.08
C LEU A 9 -6.89 -37.10 14.62
N ALA A 10 -5.97 -37.15 15.58
CA ALA A 10 -5.34 -35.93 16.13
C ALA A 10 -4.58 -35.15 15.03
N LEU A 11 -3.85 -35.85 14.17
CA LEU A 11 -3.15 -35.23 13.03
C LEU A 11 -4.13 -34.59 12.04
N ALA A 12 -5.23 -35.28 11.73
CA ALA A 12 -6.28 -34.76 10.86
C ALA A 12 -6.92 -33.47 11.45
N VAL A 13 -7.23 -33.48 12.74
CA VAL A 13 -7.75 -32.28 13.43
C VAL A 13 -6.74 -31.14 13.39
N LEU A 14 -5.45 -31.41 13.63
CA LEU A 14 -4.41 -30.39 13.57
C LEU A 14 -4.30 -29.77 12.17
N ILE A 15 -4.35 -30.59 11.12
CA ILE A 15 -4.34 -30.13 9.72
C ILE A 15 -5.55 -29.25 9.42
N VAL A 16 -6.73 -29.63 9.86
CA VAL A 16 -7.96 -28.83 9.68
C VAL A 16 -7.84 -27.48 10.39
N LEU A 17 -7.35 -27.47 11.63
CA LEU A 17 -7.14 -26.23 12.37
C LEU A 17 -6.10 -25.32 11.68
N LEU A 18 -5.04 -25.88 11.14
CA LEU A 18 -4.03 -25.15 10.36
C LEU A 18 -4.66 -24.51 9.11
N ILE A 19 -5.43 -25.28 8.35
CA ILE A 19 -6.12 -24.78 7.14
C ILE A 19 -7.09 -23.66 7.49
N VAL A 20 -7.87 -23.82 8.55
CA VAL A 20 -8.80 -22.79 9.03
C VAL A 20 -8.03 -21.53 9.46
N GLY A 21 -6.93 -21.69 10.20
CA GLY A 21 -6.06 -20.57 10.61
C GLY A 21 -5.49 -19.80 9.42
N ILE A 22 -4.98 -20.53 8.42
CA ILE A 22 -4.49 -19.97 7.15
C ILE A 22 -5.61 -19.22 6.43
N PHE A 23 -6.79 -19.81 6.31
CA PHE A 23 -7.93 -19.16 5.64
C PHE A 23 -8.35 -17.87 6.35
N ILE A 24 -8.43 -17.87 7.68
CA ILE A 24 -8.74 -16.67 8.47
C ILE A 24 -7.66 -15.62 8.23
N PHE A 25 -6.38 -15.99 8.31
CA PHE A 25 -5.26 -15.07 8.07
C PHE A 25 -5.36 -14.40 6.70
N PHE A 26 -5.49 -15.17 5.62
CA PHE A 26 -5.65 -14.60 4.28
C PHE A 26 -6.87 -13.70 4.13
N ASN A 27 -7.94 -13.99 4.88
CA ASN A 27 -9.13 -13.14 4.84
C ASN A 27 -8.92 -11.79 5.55
N THR A 28 -8.04 -11.72 6.56
CA THR A 28 -7.68 -10.45 7.22
C THR A 28 -6.79 -9.54 6.37
N LEU A 29 -6.13 -10.09 5.33
CA LEU A 29 -5.27 -9.33 4.42
C LEU A 29 -6.04 -8.61 3.31
N LYS A 30 -7.32 -8.95 3.11
CA LYS A 30 -8.13 -8.37 2.03
C LYS A 30 -8.61 -6.98 2.41
N PRO A 31 -8.43 -5.99 1.53
CA PRO A 31 -9.08 -4.70 1.70
C PRO A 31 -10.60 -4.82 1.69
N ASP A 32 -11.26 -3.96 2.45
CA ASP A 32 -12.72 -3.86 2.43
C ASP A 32 -13.16 -2.73 1.51
N TYR A 33 -13.80 -3.09 0.41
CA TYR A 33 -14.30 -2.17 -0.62
C TYR A 33 -15.72 -1.66 -0.35
N LYS A 34 -16.32 -2.00 0.80
CA LYS A 34 -17.70 -1.66 1.13
C LYS A 34 -17.78 -0.80 2.40
N GLY A 35 -18.93 -0.14 2.52
CA GLY A 35 -19.24 0.66 3.70
C GLY A 35 -18.64 2.06 3.68
N THR A 36 -18.65 2.71 4.82
CA THR A 36 -18.15 4.08 4.99
C THR A 36 -16.80 4.05 5.70
N LYS A 37 -15.86 4.82 5.18
CA LYS A 37 -14.54 5.03 5.79
C LYS A 37 -14.43 6.49 6.21
N SER A 38 -13.83 6.74 7.36
CA SER A 38 -13.50 8.10 7.79
C SER A 38 -12.06 8.40 7.40
N LEU A 39 -11.86 9.42 6.59
CA LEU A 39 -10.53 9.92 6.23
C LEU A 39 -10.32 11.27 6.90
N ALA A 40 -9.13 11.51 7.43
CA ALA A 40 -8.77 12.80 7.98
C ALA A 40 -8.76 13.88 6.88
N ASN A 41 -9.09 15.09 7.26
CA ASN A 41 -9.07 16.29 6.39
C ASN A 41 -10.02 16.26 5.17
N LEU A 42 -10.98 15.34 5.08
CA LEU A 42 -12.07 15.48 4.12
C LEU A 42 -12.96 16.66 4.49
N GLN A 43 -13.27 17.51 3.50
CA GLN A 43 -14.19 18.63 3.66
C GLN A 43 -15.65 18.18 3.49
N ASN A 44 -15.87 17.26 2.53
CA ASN A 44 -17.19 16.77 2.15
C ASN A 44 -17.19 15.26 1.98
N GLU A 45 -18.38 14.68 1.88
CA GLU A 45 -18.57 13.26 1.58
C GLU A 45 -18.08 12.97 0.15
N VAL A 46 -17.22 11.93 0.01
CA VAL A 46 -16.79 11.41 -1.29
C VAL A 46 -17.40 10.04 -1.51
N LYS A 47 -17.97 9.82 -2.69
CA LYS A 47 -18.55 8.54 -3.09
C LYS A 47 -17.63 7.82 -4.06
N VAL A 48 -17.33 6.56 -3.76
CA VAL A 48 -16.50 5.70 -4.61
C VAL A 48 -17.33 4.48 -5.03
N TYR A 49 -17.50 4.30 -6.32
CA TYR A 49 -18.19 3.15 -6.90
C TYR A 49 -17.23 2.34 -7.76
N TYR A 50 -17.23 1.02 -7.56
CA TYR A 50 -16.43 0.11 -8.36
C TYR A 50 -17.30 -0.50 -9.45
N ASP A 51 -16.82 -0.43 -10.71
CA ASP A 51 -17.49 -1.07 -11.82
C ASP A 51 -17.23 -2.59 -11.88
N ASN A 52 -17.75 -3.26 -12.91
CA ASN A 52 -17.58 -4.72 -13.09
C ASN A 52 -16.13 -5.14 -13.38
N TYR A 53 -15.25 -4.21 -13.70
CA TYR A 53 -13.82 -4.42 -13.92
C TYR A 53 -12.98 -4.07 -12.69
N GLY A 54 -13.64 -3.63 -11.60
CA GLY A 54 -12.97 -3.18 -10.39
C GLY A 54 -12.34 -1.80 -10.51
N ILE A 55 -12.74 -1.00 -11.50
CA ILE A 55 -12.25 0.37 -11.66
C ILE A 55 -13.04 1.28 -10.70
N PRO A 56 -12.36 2.04 -9.83
CA PRO A 56 -13.00 2.99 -8.94
C PRO A 56 -13.42 4.26 -9.69
N HIS A 57 -14.68 4.67 -9.52
CA HIS A 57 -15.24 5.93 -9.96
C HIS A 57 -15.45 6.82 -8.74
N ILE A 58 -14.72 7.92 -8.66
CA ILE A 58 -14.71 8.84 -7.52
C ILE A 58 -15.57 10.06 -7.85
N TYR A 59 -16.51 10.37 -6.97
CA TYR A 59 -17.40 11.53 -7.05
C TYR A 59 -17.19 12.38 -5.79
N ALA A 60 -16.72 13.59 -5.98
CA ALA A 60 -16.45 14.58 -4.95
C ALA A 60 -16.88 15.97 -5.42
N ASP A 61 -17.20 16.84 -4.49
CA ASP A 61 -17.54 18.25 -4.76
C ASP A 61 -16.29 19.14 -4.83
N ASP A 62 -15.16 18.64 -4.33
CA ASP A 62 -13.88 19.33 -4.22
C ASP A 62 -12.74 18.48 -4.77
N GLU A 63 -11.77 19.13 -5.44
CA GLU A 63 -10.66 18.44 -6.08
C GLU A 63 -9.68 17.81 -5.07
N SER A 64 -9.43 18.48 -3.93
CA SER A 64 -8.57 17.96 -2.86
C SER A 64 -9.19 16.71 -2.23
N ASP A 65 -10.52 16.71 -2.01
CA ASP A 65 -11.24 15.55 -1.52
C ASP A 65 -11.21 14.38 -2.52
N ALA A 66 -11.35 14.69 -3.82
CA ALA A 66 -11.22 13.69 -4.88
C ALA A 66 -9.83 13.05 -4.89
N LEU A 67 -8.77 13.85 -4.79
CA LEU A 67 -7.38 13.37 -4.78
C LEU A 67 -7.05 12.59 -3.50
N ARG A 68 -7.58 13.00 -2.35
CA ARG A 68 -7.44 12.25 -1.09
C ARG A 68 -8.09 10.88 -1.20
N ALA A 69 -9.30 10.81 -1.72
CA ALA A 69 -9.98 9.54 -1.97
C ALA A 69 -9.21 8.69 -3.01
N LEU A 70 -8.67 9.31 -4.06
CA LEU A 70 -7.84 8.62 -5.06
C LEU A 70 -6.59 8.02 -4.41
N GLY A 71 -5.88 8.76 -3.56
CA GLY A 71 -4.70 8.28 -2.83
C GLY A 71 -5.03 7.05 -1.97
N TYR A 72 -6.14 7.11 -1.22
CA TYR A 72 -6.61 6.01 -0.41
C TYR A 72 -6.92 4.76 -1.24
N VAL A 73 -7.70 4.90 -2.30
CA VAL A 73 -8.09 3.80 -3.19
C VAL A 73 -6.89 3.24 -3.94
N HIS A 74 -5.97 4.09 -4.38
CA HIS A 74 -4.75 3.64 -5.06
C HIS A 74 -3.88 2.80 -4.12
N ALA A 75 -3.66 3.26 -2.89
CA ALA A 75 -2.94 2.47 -1.88
C ALA A 75 -3.69 1.19 -1.52
N GLN A 76 -5.02 1.23 -1.42
CA GLN A 76 -5.86 0.05 -1.17
C GLN A 76 -5.63 -1.06 -2.20
N ASP A 77 -5.45 -0.69 -3.47
CA ASP A 77 -5.33 -1.65 -4.56
C ASP A 77 -3.87 -1.99 -4.92
N ARG A 78 -2.94 -1.05 -4.68
CA ARG A 78 -1.60 -1.10 -5.28
C ARG A 78 -0.46 -0.80 -4.31
N LEU A 79 -0.67 -0.83 -2.99
CA LEU A 79 0.35 -0.43 -2.02
C LEU A 79 1.70 -1.14 -2.23
N TRP A 80 1.67 -2.44 -2.54
CA TRP A 80 2.90 -3.19 -2.80
C TRP A 80 3.64 -2.69 -4.04
N GLN A 81 2.93 -2.45 -5.14
CA GLN A 81 3.54 -1.92 -6.37
C GLN A 81 4.10 -0.51 -6.16
N MET A 82 3.39 0.33 -5.39
CA MET A 82 3.85 1.67 -5.03
C MET A 82 5.15 1.58 -4.20
N GLU A 83 5.20 0.68 -3.20
CA GLU A 83 6.39 0.45 -2.40
C GLU A 83 7.58 -0.01 -3.24
N LEU A 84 7.37 -0.95 -4.18
CA LEU A 84 8.44 -1.39 -5.07
C LEU A 84 8.98 -0.26 -5.95
N LEU A 85 8.09 0.56 -6.53
CA LEU A 85 8.51 1.70 -7.36
C LEU A 85 9.30 2.72 -6.54
N ARG A 86 8.87 3.03 -5.32
CA ARG A 86 9.60 3.89 -4.39
C ARG A 86 11.01 3.34 -4.12
N ARG A 87 11.14 2.04 -3.86
CA ARG A 87 12.44 1.41 -3.62
C ARG A 87 13.32 1.40 -4.86
N VAL A 88 12.75 1.14 -6.03
CA VAL A 88 13.50 1.24 -7.29
C VAL A 88 14.05 2.65 -7.49
N ALA A 89 13.20 3.67 -7.35
CA ALA A 89 13.62 5.07 -7.53
C ALA A 89 14.71 5.49 -6.54
N LYS A 90 14.66 4.97 -5.30
CA LYS A 90 15.65 5.24 -4.24
C LYS A 90 16.84 4.28 -4.25
N GLY A 91 16.96 3.35 -5.21
CA GLY A 91 18.04 2.36 -5.27
C GLY A 91 18.08 1.44 -4.05
N ARG A 92 16.91 0.96 -3.60
CA ARG A 92 16.74 0.15 -2.39
C ARG A 92 16.06 -1.20 -2.66
N ILE A 93 16.03 -1.65 -3.92
CA ILE A 93 15.36 -2.90 -4.28
C ILE A 93 16.08 -4.14 -3.74
N ALA A 94 17.41 -4.06 -3.56
CA ALA A 94 18.22 -5.12 -2.98
C ALA A 94 17.88 -5.42 -1.51
N GLU A 95 17.28 -4.48 -0.77
CA GLU A 95 16.78 -4.71 0.59
C GLU A 95 15.67 -5.77 0.61
N VAL A 96 14.92 -5.89 -0.49
CA VAL A 96 13.78 -6.82 -0.63
C VAL A 96 14.21 -8.12 -1.29
N PHE A 97 14.99 -8.04 -2.38
CA PHE A 97 15.27 -9.20 -3.24
C PHE A 97 16.72 -9.69 -3.15
N GLY A 98 17.53 -9.08 -2.29
CA GLY A 98 18.89 -9.54 -2.00
C GLY A 98 19.97 -8.99 -2.91
N ALA A 99 21.21 -9.50 -2.72
CA ALA A 99 22.44 -8.94 -3.27
C ALA A 99 22.50 -8.91 -4.80
N ASP A 100 21.74 -9.74 -5.49
CA ASP A 100 21.73 -9.78 -6.96
C ASP A 100 21.19 -8.47 -7.57
N PHE A 101 20.38 -7.73 -6.81
CA PHE A 101 19.81 -6.45 -7.22
C PHE A 101 20.67 -5.22 -6.92
N VAL A 102 21.83 -5.37 -6.26
CA VAL A 102 22.75 -4.25 -5.95
C VAL A 102 23.19 -3.51 -7.21
N LYS A 103 23.38 -4.18 -8.34
CA LYS A 103 23.72 -3.52 -9.61
C LYS A 103 22.57 -2.65 -10.10
N THR A 104 21.35 -3.12 -9.96
CA THR A 104 20.13 -2.39 -10.28
C THR A 104 20.00 -1.14 -9.41
N ASP A 105 20.20 -1.28 -8.09
CA ASP A 105 20.18 -0.15 -7.17
C ASP A 105 21.21 0.91 -7.53
N LYS A 106 22.45 0.51 -7.81
CA LYS A 106 23.51 1.43 -8.26
C LYS A 106 23.15 2.16 -9.55
N PHE A 107 22.49 1.48 -10.48
CA PHE A 107 22.01 2.10 -11.72
C PHE A 107 20.97 3.18 -11.41
N PHE A 108 19.93 2.89 -10.64
CA PHE A 108 18.88 3.87 -10.31
C PHE A 108 19.43 5.02 -9.47
N LEU A 109 20.33 4.77 -8.52
CA LEU A 109 21.04 5.82 -7.80
C LEU A 109 21.84 6.73 -8.73
N SER A 110 22.48 6.19 -9.77
CA SER A 110 23.25 6.99 -10.74
C SER A 110 22.37 7.90 -11.60
N LEU A 111 21.06 7.62 -11.72
CA LEU A 111 20.11 8.49 -12.41
C LEU A 111 19.73 9.73 -11.59
N GLY A 112 20.00 9.73 -10.27
CA GLY A 112 19.72 10.86 -9.38
C GLY A 112 18.24 11.16 -9.19
N ILE A 113 17.34 10.17 -9.37
CA ILE A 113 15.87 10.37 -9.25
C ILE A 113 15.51 10.86 -7.86
N ALA A 114 16.00 10.18 -6.81
CA ALA A 114 15.70 10.56 -5.43
C ALA A 114 16.28 11.95 -5.08
N ASP A 115 17.48 12.28 -5.55
CA ASP A 115 18.09 13.59 -5.32
C ASP A 115 17.28 14.69 -6.03
N GLN A 116 16.82 14.41 -7.26
CA GLN A 116 16.02 15.36 -8.02
C GLN A 116 14.64 15.58 -7.39
N SER A 117 14.00 14.55 -6.81
CA SER A 117 12.72 14.71 -6.12
C SER A 117 12.87 15.61 -4.88
N VAL A 118 13.93 15.46 -4.10
CA VAL A 118 14.24 16.35 -2.97
C VAL A 118 14.39 17.80 -3.43
N VAL A 119 15.15 18.04 -4.50
CA VAL A 119 15.31 19.39 -5.08
C VAL A 119 13.97 19.94 -5.57
N THR A 120 13.17 19.11 -6.22
CA THR A 120 11.84 19.52 -6.71
C THR A 120 10.95 19.95 -5.55
N VAL A 121 10.81 19.11 -4.53
CA VAL A 121 9.98 19.43 -3.35
C VAL A 121 10.48 20.66 -2.62
N SER A 122 11.81 20.84 -2.45
CA SER A 122 12.38 22.00 -1.78
C SER A 122 12.12 23.33 -2.52
N ASN A 123 11.91 23.28 -3.82
CA ASN A 123 11.60 24.43 -4.65
C ASN A 123 10.09 24.74 -4.80
N LEU A 124 9.22 23.87 -4.28
CA LEU A 124 7.77 24.13 -4.27
C LEU A 124 7.47 25.31 -3.35
N ARG A 125 6.57 26.18 -3.81
CA ARG A 125 6.08 27.30 -2.98
C ARG A 125 5.04 26.78 -2.00
N GLN A 126 5.02 27.29 -0.77
CA GLN A 126 4.08 26.86 0.29
C GLN A 126 2.58 26.97 -0.09
N ASN A 127 2.23 27.83 -1.03
CA ASN A 127 0.87 28.03 -1.50
C ASN A 127 0.70 27.63 -2.97
N ASP A 128 1.49 26.65 -3.45
CA ASP A 128 1.35 26.12 -4.79
C ASP A 128 0.14 25.17 -4.84
N PRO A 129 -0.86 25.41 -5.67
CA PRO A 129 -2.01 24.51 -5.81
C PRO A 129 -1.61 23.04 -6.11
N MET A 130 -0.52 22.84 -6.87
CA MET A 130 -0.01 21.51 -7.16
C MET A 130 0.53 20.81 -5.92
N MET A 131 1.13 21.57 -4.99
CA MET A 131 1.59 21.03 -3.70
C MET A 131 0.40 20.62 -2.83
N GLU A 132 -0.66 21.41 -2.78
CA GLU A 132 -1.88 21.08 -2.02
C GLU A 132 -2.55 19.82 -2.57
N MET A 133 -2.62 19.68 -3.89
CA MET A 133 -3.14 18.49 -4.58
C MET A 133 -2.28 17.25 -4.29
N ALA A 134 -0.95 17.38 -4.40
CA ALA A 134 -0.04 16.28 -4.09
C ALA A 134 -0.13 15.86 -2.62
N GLN A 135 -0.28 16.83 -1.70
CA GLN A 135 -0.45 16.57 -0.28
C GLN A 135 -1.79 15.85 -0.01
N ALA A 136 -2.89 16.27 -0.65
CA ALA A 136 -4.18 15.61 -0.49
C ALA A 136 -4.12 14.13 -0.95
N TYR A 137 -3.50 13.86 -2.09
CA TYR A 137 -3.26 12.51 -2.58
C TYR A 137 -2.38 11.69 -1.61
N LEU A 138 -1.29 12.28 -1.12
CA LEU A 138 -0.38 11.68 -0.14
C LEU A 138 -1.09 11.35 1.19
N ASP A 139 -1.94 12.25 1.69
CA ASP A 139 -2.74 12.04 2.90
C ASP A 139 -3.62 10.79 2.75
N GLY A 140 -4.26 10.63 1.58
CA GLY A 140 -5.07 9.44 1.30
C GLY A 140 -4.26 8.14 1.31
N ILE A 141 -3.07 8.13 0.70
CA ILE A 141 -2.15 6.98 0.73
C ILE A 141 -1.80 6.62 2.19
N ASN A 142 -1.36 7.62 2.94
CA ASN A 142 -0.90 7.43 4.32
C ASN A 142 -2.02 7.02 5.26
N GLU A 143 -3.23 7.47 5.01
CA GLU A 143 -4.42 7.02 5.75
C GLU A 143 -4.67 5.52 5.55
N PHE A 144 -4.57 5.02 4.29
CA PHE A 144 -4.67 3.58 4.04
C PHE A 144 -3.51 2.82 4.67
N ILE A 145 -2.28 3.34 4.63
CA ILE A 145 -1.12 2.72 5.29
C ILE A 145 -1.37 2.56 6.79
N ALA A 146 -1.97 3.57 7.43
CA ALA A 146 -2.24 3.56 8.87
C ALA A 146 -3.39 2.62 9.26
N GLN A 147 -4.48 2.60 8.49
CA GLN A 147 -5.73 1.93 8.87
C GLN A 147 -6.00 0.64 8.10
N GLY A 148 -5.47 0.53 6.87
CA GLY A 148 -5.74 -0.59 5.97
C GLY A 148 -4.95 -1.84 6.32
N PRO A 149 -5.42 -3.01 5.80
CA PRO A 149 -4.70 -4.25 5.97
C PRO A 149 -3.31 -4.17 5.30
N THR A 150 -2.39 -4.99 5.79
CA THR A 150 -1.06 -5.10 5.20
C THR A 150 -1.09 -6.15 4.08
N PRO A 151 -0.72 -5.82 2.83
CA PRO A 151 -0.61 -6.80 1.75
C PRO A 151 0.33 -7.96 2.10
N ILE A 152 0.03 -9.16 1.58
CA ILE A 152 0.78 -10.38 1.89
C ILE A 152 2.27 -10.27 1.56
N GLU A 153 2.61 -9.49 0.54
CA GLU A 153 3.97 -9.30 0.06
C GLU A 153 4.89 -8.70 1.13
N PHE A 154 4.36 -7.83 1.99
CA PHE A 154 5.12 -7.26 3.11
C PHE A 154 5.50 -8.35 4.12
N TYR A 155 4.59 -9.29 4.41
CA TYR A 155 4.89 -10.43 5.29
C TYR A 155 5.91 -11.39 4.66
N LEU A 156 5.82 -11.62 3.35
CA LEU A 156 6.72 -12.54 2.64
C LEU A 156 8.15 -11.98 2.53
N THR A 157 8.28 -10.67 2.44
CA THR A 157 9.57 -9.99 2.29
C THR A 157 10.16 -9.51 3.62
N GLY A 158 9.35 -9.49 4.66
CA GLY A 158 9.77 -9.04 5.99
C GLY A 158 9.99 -7.52 6.10
N ILE A 159 9.50 -6.75 5.13
CA ILE A 159 9.53 -5.28 5.20
C ILE A 159 8.25 -4.72 5.84
N GLU A 160 8.36 -3.56 6.46
CA GLU A 160 7.23 -2.87 7.06
C GLU A 160 6.63 -1.84 6.10
N LYS A 161 5.35 -1.48 6.32
CA LYS A 161 4.72 -0.36 5.64
C LYS A 161 5.32 0.93 6.20
N GLU A 162 5.89 1.76 5.33
CA GLU A 162 6.42 3.07 5.68
C GLU A 162 5.50 4.15 5.06
N PRO A 163 5.21 5.26 5.77
CA PRO A 163 4.50 6.38 5.17
C PRO A 163 5.21 6.90 3.94
N PHE A 164 4.44 7.34 2.95
CA PHE A 164 4.96 8.05 1.79
C PHE A 164 5.18 9.53 2.13
N THR A 165 6.13 10.14 1.46
CA THR A 165 6.46 11.57 1.57
C THR A 165 6.20 12.28 0.24
N LEU A 166 6.27 13.61 0.22
CA LEU A 166 6.14 14.36 -1.03
C LEU A 166 7.21 13.99 -2.05
N GLU A 167 8.43 13.69 -1.60
CA GLU A 167 9.51 13.23 -2.46
C GLU A 167 9.22 11.87 -3.11
N ASP A 168 8.33 11.07 -2.52
CA ASP A 168 7.88 9.80 -3.10
C ASP A 168 6.80 9.99 -4.18
N VAL A 169 6.18 11.17 -4.24
CA VAL A 169 5.14 11.54 -5.22
C VAL A 169 5.74 12.27 -6.42
N TYR A 170 6.81 13.03 -6.22
CA TYR A 170 7.54 13.82 -7.22
C TYR A 170 8.78 13.08 -7.75
#